data_e3428fe4c101e4fede18450d2f453ecf
#
_entry.id   e3428fe4c101e4fede18450d2f453ecf
#
_cell.length_a   1.000
_cell.length_b   1.000
_cell.length_c   1.000
_cell.angle_alpha   90.00
_cell.angle_beta   90.00
_cell.angle_gamma   90.00
#
_symmetry.space_group_name_H-M   'P 1'
#
loop_
_entity.id
_entity.type
_entity.pdbx_description
1 polymer ?
#
loop_
_entity_poly.entity_id
_entity_poly.type
_entity_poly.pdbx_seq_one_letter_code
_entity_poly.pdbx_strand_id
1 'polypeptide(L)'
;MSEPNLDRRELLRGGGAAAAAGALSLAAGRPAAAAAKVPIVALADLKPGVPVEFDYPEGAPALLVDLGERVEGGVGPNGSILAVSTLCQHMGCPVKWDPTSRELVCHCHGSRYDLVRGGMAVEGAATRGLPRIALAVEDGRIVATGVADGLVYGFACHA
;
A
#
# COMPACT_ATOMS: atom_id res chain seq x y z
N MET A 1 -67.72 8.45 -17.05
CA MET A 1 -66.44 8.13 -17.67
C MET A 1 -65.68 7.24 -16.72
N SER A 2 -65.74 5.91 -16.97
CA SER A 2 -65.17 4.88 -16.08
C SER A 2 -63.82 4.50 -16.62
N GLU A 3 -62.78 4.64 -15.80
CA GLU A 3 -61.43 4.18 -16.13
C GLU A 3 -61.36 2.65 -16.08
N PRO A 4 -60.68 2.00 -17.03
CA PRO A 4 -60.50 0.55 -16.99
C PRO A 4 -59.42 0.18 -15.98
N ASN A 5 -59.84 -0.64 -15.01
CA ASN A 5 -58.96 -1.25 -14.00
C ASN A 5 -58.17 -2.40 -14.69
N LEU A 6 -56.88 -2.20 -14.92
CA LEU A 6 -55.98 -3.23 -15.44
C LEU A 6 -55.59 -4.19 -14.32
N ASP A 7 -56.12 -5.41 -14.37
CA ASP A 7 -55.81 -6.47 -13.41
C ASP A 7 -54.39 -6.99 -13.63
N ARG A 8 -53.60 -6.94 -12.57
CA ARG A 8 -52.18 -7.38 -12.54
C ARG A 8 -51.97 -8.87 -12.89
N ARG A 9 -53.02 -9.64 -13.02
CA ARG A 9 -52.98 -11.07 -13.30
C ARG A 9 -52.91 -11.40 -14.81
N GLU A 10 -53.23 -10.49 -15.69
CA GLU A 10 -53.16 -10.74 -17.13
C GLU A 10 -51.81 -10.50 -17.75
N LEU A 11 -50.92 -9.80 -17.09
CA LEU A 11 -49.54 -9.51 -17.55
C LEU A 11 -48.57 -10.72 -17.50
N LEU A 12 -48.99 -11.86 -16.94
CA LEU A 12 -48.15 -13.05 -16.76
C LEU A 12 -48.43 -14.21 -17.74
N ARG A 13 -49.32 -14.03 -18.73
CA ARG A 13 -49.74 -15.11 -19.63
C ARG A 13 -49.33 -15.00 -21.10
N GLY A 14 -48.40 -14.08 -21.41
CA GLY A 14 -47.99 -13.88 -22.79
C GLY A 14 -46.50 -13.71 -22.96
N GLY A 15 -45.71 -14.75 -22.73
CA GLY A 15 -44.28 -14.65 -22.96
C GLY A 15 -43.71 -15.96 -23.47
N GLY A 16 -43.64 -16.07 -24.79
CA GLY A 16 -43.01 -17.20 -25.47
C GLY A 16 -41.55 -17.38 -25.09
N ALA A 17 -41.13 -18.62 -24.99
CA ALA A 17 -39.78 -19.06 -24.79
C ALA A 17 -38.87 -18.61 -25.95
N ALA A 18 -38.15 -17.54 -25.78
CA ALA A 18 -36.96 -17.22 -26.58
C ALA A 18 -35.73 -17.69 -25.77
N ALA A 19 -35.17 -18.81 -26.18
CA ALA A 19 -33.87 -19.29 -25.66
C ALA A 19 -32.80 -18.33 -26.15
N ALA A 20 -32.50 -17.33 -25.32
CA ALA A 20 -31.32 -16.51 -25.51
C ALA A 20 -30.13 -17.28 -24.92
N ALA A 21 -29.33 -17.87 -25.80
CA ALA A 21 -28.00 -18.37 -25.45
C ALA A 21 -27.14 -17.17 -25.02
N GLY A 22 -27.18 -16.85 -23.73
CA GLY A 22 -26.31 -15.87 -23.14
C GLY A 22 -24.89 -16.41 -23.13
N ALA A 23 -24.06 -15.92 -24.05
CA ALA A 23 -22.61 -16.09 -23.93
C ALA A 23 -22.16 -15.47 -22.62
N LEU A 24 -21.83 -16.30 -21.60
CA LEU A 24 -21.09 -15.87 -20.43
C LEU A 24 -19.71 -15.44 -20.92
N SER A 25 -19.55 -14.16 -21.24
CA SER A 25 -18.22 -13.56 -21.34
C SER A 25 -17.62 -13.60 -19.93
N LEU A 26 -16.80 -14.61 -19.67
CA LEU A 26 -15.85 -14.58 -18.57
C LEU A 26 -14.97 -13.38 -18.86
N ALA A 27 -15.23 -12.27 -18.17
CA ALA A 27 -14.33 -11.15 -18.11
C ALA A 27 -13.06 -11.69 -17.45
N ALA A 28 -12.08 -12.08 -18.28
CA ALA A 28 -10.74 -12.38 -17.81
C ALA A 28 -10.27 -11.11 -17.11
N GLY A 29 -10.26 -11.13 -15.77
CA GLY A 29 -9.72 -10.06 -14.97
C GLY A 29 -8.32 -9.77 -15.50
N ARG A 30 -8.06 -8.52 -15.90
CA ARG A 30 -6.70 -8.11 -16.27
C ARG A 30 -5.82 -8.49 -15.09
N PRO A 31 -4.71 -9.22 -15.32
CA PRO A 31 -3.75 -9.45 -14.22
C PRO A 31 -3.36 -8.07 -13.70
N ALA A 32 -3.46 -7.89 -12.38
CA ALA A 32 -2.91 -6.69 -11.73
C ALA A 32 -1.48 -6.53 -12.23
N ALA A 33 -1.17 -5.37 -12.81
CA ALA A 33 0.18 -5.10 -13.30
C ALA A 33 1.13 -5.38 -12.14
N ALA A 34 2.06 -6.33 -12.33
CA ALA A 34 3.05 -6.63 -11.31
C ALA A 34 3.79 -5.33 -11.01
N ALA A 35 3.79 -4.91 -9.75
CA ALA A 35 4.48 -3.70 -9.33
C ALA A 35 5.94 -3.76 -9.80
N ALA A 36 6.43 -2.68 -10.39
CA ALA A 36 7.79 -2.62 -10.91
C ALA A 36 8.79 -2.88 -9.79
N LYS A 37 9.74 -3.79 -10.01
CA LYS A 37 10.84 -4.03 -9.09
C LYS A 37 11.85 -2.90 -9.20
N VAL A 38 12.20 -2.29 -8.06
CA VAL A 38 13.18 -1.20 -8.01
C VAL A 38 14.34 -1.61 -7.10
N PRO A 39 15.57 -1.79 -7.63
CA PRO A 39 16.74 -2.03 -6.81
C PRO A 39 17.07 -0.80 -5.97
N ILE A 40 17.32 -0.98 -4.66
CA ILE A 40 17.60 0.13 -3.74
C ILE A 40 19.08 0.19 -3.41
N VAL A 41 19.62 -0.83 -2.72
CA VAL A 41 20.99 -0.83 -2.23
C VAL A 41 21.52 -2.26 -2.12
N ALA A 42 22.83 -2.46 -2.20
CA ALA A 42 23.43 -3.75 -1.89
C ALA A 42 23.30 -4.03 -0.37
N LEU A 43 22.96 -5.26 0.00
CA LEU A 43 22.80 -5.64 1.41
C LEU A 43 24.10 -5.39 2.20
N ALA A 44 25.26 -5.58 1.56
CA ALA A 44 26.57 -5.37 2.19
C ALA A 44 26.90 -3.89 2.46
N ASP A 45 26.25 -2.95 1.76
CA ASP A 45 26.47 -1.52 1.92
C ASP A 45 25.53 -0.88 2.95
N LEU A 46 24.49 -1.61 3.36
CA LEU A 46 23.53 -1.11 4.33
C LEU A 46 24.11 -1.10 5.74
N LYS A 47 24.03 0.05 6.41
CA LYS A 47 24.53 0.24 7.76
C LYS A 47 23.37 0.37 8.74
N PRO A 48 23.40 -0.35 9.89
CA PRO A 48 22.36 -0.21 10.91
C PRO A 48 22.19 1.25 11.37
N GLY A 49 20.93 1.69 11.46
CA GLY A 49 20.56 3.03 11.89
C GLY A 49 20.77 4.15 10.85
N VAL A 50 21.37 3.84 9.70
CA VAL A 50 21.58 4.81 8.62
C VAL A 50 20.50 4.61 7.54
N PRO A 51 19.60 5.59 7.34
CA PRO A 51 18.55 5.46 6.36
C PRO A 51 19.08 5.63 4.93
N VAL A 52 18.42 4.95 3.98
CA VAL A 52 18.59 5.11 2.55
C VAL A 52 17.29 5.63 1.96
N GLU A 53 17.32 6.83 1.40
CA GLU A 53 16.17 7.42 0.72
C GLU A 53 16.08 6.87 -0.71
N PHE A 54 14.86 6.61 -1.17
CA PHE A 54 14.57 6.16 -2.54
C PHE A 54 13.14 6.51 -2.92
N ASP A 55 12.79 6.35 -4.18
CA ASP A 55 11.44 6.60 -4.69
C ASP A 55 10.71 5.30 -4.98
N TYR A 56 9.51 5.12 -4.39
CA TYR A 56 8.64 3.98 -4.66
C TYR A 56 7.22 4.16 -4.08
N PRO A 57 6.14 3.84 -4.84
CA PRO A 57 6.10 3.63 -6.29
C PRO A 57 6.21 4.96 -7.05
N GLU A 58 6.61 4.91 -8.33
CA GLU A 58 6.48 6.02 -9.29
C GLU A 58 6.89 7.42 -8.78
N GLY A 59 8.03 7.54 -8.10
CA GLY A 59 8.53 8.82 -7.59
C GLY A 59 7.97 9.21 -6.21
N ALA A 60 7.23 8.32 -5.54
CA ALA A 60 6.82 8.55 -4.16
C ALA A 60 8.01 8.40 -3.20
N PRO A 61 8.27 9.41 -2.34
CA PRO A 61 9.41 9.34 -1.44
C PRO A 61 9.23 8.22 -0.40
N ALA A 62 10.27 7.42 -0.25
CA ALA A 62 10.34 6.30 0.68
C ALA A 62 11.71 6.25 1.37
N LEU A 63 11.78 5.53 2.48
CA LEU A 63 12.97 5.37 3.27
C LEU A 63 13.13 3.91 3.66
N LEU A 64 14.33 3.39 3.47
CA LEU A 64 14.76 2.07 3.91
C LEU A 64 15.75 2.25 5.07
N VAL A 65 15.61 1.42 6.10
CA VAL A 65 16.55 1.42 7.23
C VAL A 65 16.73 0.01 7.77
N ASP A 66 17.95 -0.32 8.16
CA ASP A 66 18.25 -1.47 9.01
C ASP A 66 18.22 -1.02 10.47
N LEU A 67 17.26 -1.53 11.23
CA LEU A 67 17.11 -1.16 12.65
C LEU A 67 18.01 -1.99 13.59
N GLY A 68 18.79 -2.94 13.04
CA GLY A 68 19.71 -3.79 13.82
C GLY A 68 19.02 -4.83 14.70
N GLU A 69 17.72 -4.79 14.83
CA GLU A 69 16.90 -5.75 15.55
C GLU A 69 15.67 -6.16 14.71
N ARG A 70 15.09 -7.31 15.02
CA ARG A 70 13.89 -7.78 14.31
C ARG A 70 12.74 -6.79 14.46
N VAL A 71 12.12 -6.45 13.34
CA VAL A 71 10.98 -5.52 13.27
C VAL A 71 9.78 -6.19 12.59
N GLU A 72 8.60 -5.65 12.83
CA GLU A 72 7.38 -6.16 12.20
C GLU A 72 7.42 -5.94 10.68
N GLY A 73 7.30 -7.03 9.91
CA GLY A 73 7.38 -7.00 8.45
C GLY A 73 8.77 -6.78 7.89
N GLY A 74 9.82 -6.85 8.73
CA GLY A 74 11.21 -6.69 8.30
C GLY A 74 11.74 -7.85 7.47
N VAL A 75 12.69 -7.55 6.59
CA VAL A 75 13.38 -8.52 5.72
C VAL A 75 14.87 -8.59 6.07
N GLY A 76 15.62 -9.39 5.30
CA GLY A 76 17.04 -9.62 5.50
C GLY A 76 17.32 -10.72 6.54
N PRO A 77 18.61 -11.03 6.81
CA PRO A 77 19.01 -12.17 7.63
C PRO A 77 18.39 -12.19 9.03
N ASN A 78 18.25 -11.01 9.64
CA ASN A 78 17.71 -10.87 11.01
C ASN A 78 16.26 -10.37 11.03
N GLY A 79 15.66 -10.06 9.87
CA GLY A 79 14.35 -9.42 9.78
C GLY A 79 14.37 -8.00 10.36
N SER A 80 15.47 -7.28 10.19
CA SER A 80 15.70 -5.94 10.76
C SER A 80 15.56 -4.80 9.76
N ILE A 81 15.41 -5.12 8.47
CA ILE A 81 15.38 -4.15 7.39
C ILE A 81 13.93 -3.85 7.02
N LEU A 82 13.55 -2.59 7.13
CA LEU A 82 12.20 -2.11 6.83
C LEU A 82 12.27 -0.95 5.82
N ALA A 83 11.27 -0.85 4.96
CA ALA A 83 11.05 0.34 4.15
C ALA A 83 9.61 0.82 4.25
N VAL A 84 9.45 2.14 4.32
CA VAL A 84 8.15 2.81 4.44
C VAL A 84 8.09 4.04 3.56
N SER A 85 6.88 4.44 3.15
CA SER A 85 6.66 5.76 2.56
C SER A 85 7.00 6.86 3.58
N THR A 86 7.59 7.97 3.13
CA THR A 86 7.88 9.13 3.99
C THR A 86 6.80 10.22 3.90
N LEU A 87 5.61 9.87 3.43
CA LEU A 87 4.46 10.78 3.40
C LEU A 87 3.51 10.50 4.56
N CYS A 88 3.36 11.49 5.43
CA CYS A 88 2.53 11.42 6.63
C CYS A 88 1.08 11.06 6.31
N GLN A 89 0.53 10.07 7.00
CA GLN A 89 -0.82 9.56 6.76
C GLN A 89 -1.93 10.46 7.32
N HIS A 90 -1.57 11.62 7.89
CA HIS A 90 -2.55 12.67 8.22
C HIS A 90 -2.90 13.52 6.99
N MET A 91 -1.90 14.22 6.40
CA MET A 91 -2.11 15.15 5.28
C MET A 91 -0.95 15.16 4.27
N GLY A 92 -0.16 14.10 4.17
CA GLY A 92 0.89 13.99 3.15
C GLY A 92 2.16 14.83 3.40
N CYS A 93 2.31 15.48 4.55
CA CYS A 93 3.56 16.17 4.87
C CYS A 93 4.73 15.17 4.90
N PRO A 94 5.94 15.56 4.47
CA PRO A 94 7.11 14.71 4.60
C PRO A 94 7.44 14.46 6.07
N VAL A 95 7.77 13.22 6.40
CA VAL A 95 8.28 12.82 7.71
C VAL A 95 9.81 12.75 7.69
N LYS A 96 10.43 12.97 8.84
CA LYS A 96 11.88 12.99 9.01
C LYS A 96 12.34 11.89 9.96
N TRP A 97 13.45 11.23 9.62
CA TRP A 97 14.09 10.25 10.49
C TRP A 97 14.69 10.91 11.73
N ASP A 98 14.35 10.37 12.89
CA ASP A 98 14.99 10.71 14.18
C ASP A 98 15.77 9.48 14.68
N PRO A 99 17.11 9.50 14.59
CA PRO A 99 17.93 8.37 15.01
C PRO A 99 17.90 8.12 16.53
N THR A 100 17.53 9.13 17.31
CA THR A 100 17.49 9.02 18.77
C THR A 100 16.29 8.20 19.24
N SER A 101 15.11 8.50 18.71
CA SER A 101 13.88 7.76 19.01
C SER A 101 13.64 6.57 18.09
N ARG A 102 14.37 6.49 16.96
CA ARG A 102 14.19 5.49 15.90
C ARG A 102 12.79 5.53 15.27
N GLU A 103 12.28 6.74 15.13
CA GLU A 103 10.97 7.04 14.59
C GLU A 103 11.06 7.96 13.39
N LEU A 104 10.00 7.98 12.61
CA LEU A 104 9.76 9.03 11.62
C LEU A 104 8.82 10.06 12.21
N VAL A 105 9.21 11.34 12.18
CA VAL A 105 8.50 12.45 12.81
C VAL A 105 7.96 13.41 11.75
N CYS A 106 6.66 13.70 11.83
CA CYS A 106 5.98 14.69 11.02
C CYS A 106 5.92 16.03 11.77
N HIS A 107 6.64 17.04 11.29
CA HIS A 107 6.67 18.35 11.95
C HIS A 107 5.42 19.21 11.71
N CYS A 108 4.51 18.80 10.79
CA CYS A 108 3.30 19.58 10.52
C CYS A 108 2.30 19.56 11.69
N HIS A 109 2.04 18.37 12.25
CA HIS A 109 1.06 18.19 13.34
C HIS A 109 1.52 17.15 14.38
N GLY A 110 2.84 16.96 14.51
CA GLY A 110 3.45 16.16 15.55
C GLY A 110 3.24 14.65 15.46
N SER A 111 2.82 14.12 14.31
CA SER A 111 2.68 12.66 14.19
C SER A 111 4.03 11.96 14.25
N ARG A 112 4.09 10.87 15.02
CA ARG A 112 5.28 10.03 15.20
C ARG A 112 4.97 8.59 14.78
N TYR A 113 5.93 7.95 14.15
CA TYR A 113 5.77 6.61 13.59
C TYR A 113 6.92 5.71 14.05
N ASP A 114 6.58 4.69 14.82
CA ASP A 114 7.52 3.71 15.37
C ASP A 114 7.89 2.67 14.30
N LEU A 115 9.14 2.68 13.87
CA LEU A 115 9.60 1.75 12.82
C LEU A 115 9.84 0.33 13.35
N VAL A 116 10.11 0.14 14.63
CA VAL A 116 10.21 -1.21 15.23
C VAL A 116 8.87 -1.92 15.15
N ARG A 117 7.78 -1.17 15.22
CA ARG A 117 6.39 -1.63 15.07
C ARG A 117 5.87 -1.48 13.63
N GLY A 118 6.75 -1.61 12.63
CA GLY A 118 6.35 -1.60 11.22
C GLY A 118 5.85 -0.25 10.69
N GLY A 119 6.23 0.87 11.31
CA GLY A 119 5.75 2.20 10.91
C GLY A 119 4.39 2.60 11.50
N MET A 120 3.99 1.97 12.61
CA MET A 120 2.74 2.30 13.32
C MET A 120 2.75 3.74 13.82
N ALA A 121 1.65 4.48 13.64
CA ALA A 121 1.46 5.78 14.27
C ALA A 121 1.29 5.62 15.78
N VAL A 122 2.14 6.31 16.55
CA VAL A 122 2.17 6.20 18.02
C VAL A 122 1.80 7.51 18.72
N GLU A 123 1.87 8.63 18.00
CA GLU A 123 1.57 9.97 18.53
C GLU A 123 1.10 10.91 17.41
N GLY A 124 0.40 11.98 17.78
CA GLY A 124 -0.02 13.07 16.92
C GLY A 124 -1.30 12.82 16.14
N ALA A 125 -1.50 13.57 15.05
CA ALA A 125 -2.76 13.62 14.33
C ALA A 125 -3.02 12.46 13.36
N ALA A 126 -2.00 11.68 13.01
CA ALA A 126 -2.18 10.52 12.13
C ALA A 126 -2.83 9.37 12.88
N THR A 127 -3.83 8.75 12.25
CA THR A 127 -4.58 7.59 12.79
C THR A 127 -4.19 6.27 12.14
N ARG A 128 -3.28 6.31 11.16
CA ARG A 128 -2.78 5.14 10.42
C ARG A 128 -1.26 5.15 10.40
N GLY A 129 -0.66 3.97 10.37
CA GLY A 129 0.77 3.80 10.14
C GLY A 129 1.19 4.21 8.74
N LEU A 130 2.48 4.40 8.55
CA LEU A 130 3.06 4.63 7.22
C LEU A 130 2.92 3.37 6.37
N PRO A 131 2.56 3.49 5.07
CA PRO A 131 2.55 2.36 4.15
C PRO A 131 3.93 1.72 4.07
N ARG A 132 3.98 0.41 4.26
CA ARG A 132 5.21 -0.36 4.12
C ARG A 132 5.46 -0.70 2.66
N ILE A 133 6.71 -0.61 2.26
CA ILE A 133 7.17 -1.05 0.96
C ILE A 133 7.61 -2.51 1.08
N ALA A 134 7.02 -3.37 0.26
CA ALA A 134 7.41 -4.78 0.20
C ALA A 134 8.83 -4.90 -0.36
N LEU A 135 9.68 -5.62 0.36
CA LEU A 135 11.08 -5.80 0.03
C LEU A 135 11.38 -7.27 -0.27
N ALA A 136 12.34 -7.51 -1.16
CA ALA A 136 13.00 -8.80 -1.35
C ALA A 136 14.51 -8.61 -1.31
N VAL A 137 15.25 -9.67 -0.98
CA VAL A 137 16.69 -9.73 -1.17
C VAL A 137 16.95 -10.62 -2.38
N GLU A 138 17.42 -10.01 -3.46
CA GLU A 138 17.71 -10.67 -4.73
C GLU A 138 19.18 -10.40 -5.10
N ASP A 139 19.94 -11.45 -5.36
CA ASP A 139 21.36 -11.37 -5.73
C ASP A 139 22.21 -10.44 -4.82
N GLY A 140 21.96 -10.50 -3.50
CA GLY A 140 22.64 -9.66 -2.51
C GLY A 140 22.23 -8.19 -2.51
N ARG A 141 21.16 -7.83 -3.20
CA ARG A 141 20.57 -6.49 -3.22
C ARG A 141 19.19 -6.47 -2.57
N ILE A 142 18.87 -5.36 -1.96
CA ILE A 142 17.53 -5.08 -1.48
C ILE A 142 16.75 -4.43 -2.63
N VAL A 143 15.57 -4.99 -2.91
CA VAL A 143 14.71 -4.61 -4.04
C VAL A 143 13.31 -4.31 -3.49
N ALA A 144 12.74 -3.15 -3.85
CA ALA A 144 11.33 -2.88 -3.64
C ALA A 144 10.49 -3.66 -4.65
N THR A 145 9.44 -4.33 -4.19
CA THR A 145 8.61 -5.22 -5.02
C THR A 145 7.13 -4.87 -5.03
N GLY A 146 6.69 -3.94 -4.19
CA GLY A 146 5.31 -3.54 -4.08
C GLY A 146 5.07 -2.65 -2.86
N VAL A 147 3.83 -2.26 -2.64
CA VAL A 147 3.36 -1.69 -1.38
C VAL A 147 2.72 -2.83 -0.60
N ALA A 148 3.26 -3.13 0.58
CA ALA A 148 2.82 -4.28 1.37
C ALA A 148 1.47 -4.03 2.05
N ASP A 149 1.24 -2.79 2.47
CA ASP A 149 0.00 -2.37 3.13
C ASP A 149 -0.23 -0.86 3.01
N GLY A 150 -1.49 -0.47 3.20
CA GLY A 150 -1.88 0.93 3.14
C GLY A 150 -1.84 1.52 1.73
N LEU A 151 -2.10 2.81 1.66
CA LEU A 151 -2.06 3.60 0.42
C LEU A 151 -1.04 4.71 0.60
N VAL A 152 -0.10 4.82 -0.34
CA VAL A 152 0.85 5.93 -0.34
C VAL A 152 0.10 7.22 -0.61
N TYR A 153 0.24 8.21 0.27
CA TYR A 153 -0.47 9.49 0.18
C TYR A 153 -0.17 10.20 -1.14
N GLY A 154 -1.21 10.71 -1.80
CA GLY A 154 -1.07 11.40 -3.09
C GLY A 154 -0.83 10.49 -4.31
N PHE A 155 -0.59 9.19 -4.08
CA PHE A 155 -0.47 8.19 -5.13
C PHE A 155 -1.70 7.29 -5.07
N ALA A 156 -2.77 7.71 -5.77
CA ALA A 156 -3.98 6.91 -5.88
C ALA A 156 -3.68 5.63 -6.65
N CYS A 157 -4.32 4.54 -6.24
CA CYS A 157 -4.31 3.29 -6.97
C CYS A 157 -4.72 3.53 -8.43
N HIS A 158 -3.82 3.41 -9.36
CA HIS A 158 -4.19 3.12 -10.74
C HIS A 158 -4.57 1.64 -10.77
N ALA A 159 -5.85 1.38 -10.51
CA ALA A 159 -6.47 0.06 -10.69
C ALA A 159 -6.69 -0.23 -12.17
#